data_b6d7989f9b5d15b18fac21bf49024482
#
_entry.id   b6d7989f9b5d15b18fac21bf49024482
#
_cell.length_a   1.000
_cell.length_b   1.000
_cell.length_c   1.000
_cell.angle_alpha   90.00
_cell.angle_beta   90.00
_cell.angle_gamma   90.00
#
_symmetry.space_group_name_H-M   'P 1'
#
loop_
_entity.id
_entity.type
_entity.pdbx_description
1 polymer ?
#
loop_
_entity_poly.entity_id
_entity_poly.type
_entity_poly.pdbx_seq_one_letter_code
_entity_poly.pdbx_strand_id
1 'polypeptide(L)'
;YIIEENLLLELIIMDAKQLVSQYKDDLIKDLMGLLSIDSVKSDAVKDAPVGEGPKQALEYMINLGAQEGLPTKVVDNLAGHIEFGQGEKLFGVLGHVDVVPPGKGWTSEPFEPVLANNEITARGVQDDKGPTMAAYYALKILHNEGYKFNQRVRLIVGTDEESDWQCTDAYFKSEEMPDAGFSPDAAFPVIHGEKGITSFNIVQTNLDDEYVDSDIELKAFISGERYNMVPESAEAKLKVLTQMSSIIQAYEGFIRKTGNTGKYEIDGGFLKLELSGKSAHGSTPEEGVNAGTELLKFLVEIELDTNGRQFVNFAEKYIIGNLSGEQFDMAHHHEEMGNVSVNTGMINYTEVDGGIFGVNLRYPAGLDFDQGIENLEETIKETGFTIEDISDQKPHYVDKNDPLVLKLLESYQKHTGDDSEAFTIGGGTYARTLERGVAFGAMFSDTVDTMHQKDERMNIDELLLATAIYLEALYNTCVVKP
;
A
#
# COMPACT_ATOMS: atom_id res chain seq x y z
N TYR A 1 54.93 -20.36 8.95
CA TYR A 1 54.08 -20.15 10.15
C TYR A 1 53.24 -18.86 10.04
N ILE A 2 53.75 -17.72 9.58
CA ILE A 2 53.00 -16.45 9.43
C ILE A 2 52.09 -16.45 8.20
N ILE A 3 52.39 -17.25 7.18
CA ILE A 3 51.59 -17.36 5.96
C ILE A 3 50.38 -18.28 6.18
N GLU A 4 50.45 -19.27 7.06
CA GLU A 4 49.34 -20.16 7.40
C GLU A 4 48.29 -19.49 8.33
N GLU A 5 48.70 -18.61 9.23
CA GLU A 5 47.75 -17.83 10.04
C GLU A 5 46.99 -16.79 9.24
N ASN A 6 47.58 -16.16 8.24
CA ASN A 6 46.88 -15.23 7.34
C ASN A 6 45.92 -15.95 6.36
N LEU A 7 46.21 -17.21 5.97
CA LEU A 7 45.30 -18.01 5.16
C LEU A 7 44.13 -18.57 5.96
N LEU A 8 44.23 -18.71 7.28
CA LEU A 8 43.15 -19.12 8.17
C LEU A 8 42.21 -17.93 8.54
N LEU A 9 42.71 -16.69 8.47
CA LEU A 9 41.92 -15.48 8.69
C LEU A 9 41.08 -15.06 7.45
N GLU A 10 41.43 -15.51 6.25
CA GLU A 10 40.70 -15.23 5.03
C GLU A 10 39.47 -16.15 4.76
N LEU A 11 39.11 -17.06 5.67
CA LEU A 11 38.12 -18.10 5.43
C LEU A 11 37.04 -18.27 6.52
N ILE A 12 36.76 -17.26 7.31
CA ILE A 12 35.47 -17.25 8.04
C ILE A 12 34.46 -16.45 7.21
N ILE A 13 34.08 -17.02 6.09
CA ILE A 13 32.86 -16.57 5.39
C ILE A 13 31.70 -16.83 6.35
N MET A 14 31.03 -15.77 6.76
CA MET A 14 29.81 -15.90 7.57
C MET A 14 28.81 -16.81 6.84
N ASP A 15 28.44 -17.93 7.44
CA ASP A 15 27.35 -18.77 6.96
C ASP A 15 26.07 -18.34 7.66
N ALA A 16 25.35 -17.41 7.02
CA ALA A 16 24.11 -16.85 7.57
C ALA A 16 23.04 -17.93 7.80
N LYS A 17 22.89 -18.88 6.89
CA LYS A 17 21.91 -19.99 7.04
C LYS A 17 22.25 -20.87 8.23
N GLN A 18 23.52 -21.20 8.41
CA GLN A 18 23.95 -22.01 9.55
C GLN A 18 23.72 -21.26 10.88
N LEU A 19 24.07 -19.98 10.95
CA LEU A 19 23.82 -19.16 12.13
C LEU A 19 22.33 -19.08 12.46
N VAL A 20 21.50 -18.72 11.49
CA VAL A 20 20.04 -18.64 11.69
C VAL A 20 19.47 -19.95 12.18
N SER A 21 19.95 -21.10 11.67
CA SER A 21 19.45 -22.41 12.08
C SER A 21 19.67 -22.70 13.58
N GLN A 22 20.69 -22.10 14.20
CA GLN A 22 20.97 -22.24 15.63
C GLN A 22 20.00 -21.46 16.50
N TYR A 23 19.39 -20.39 15.96
CA TYR A 23 18.43 -19.53 16.65
C TYR A 23 16.97 -19.84 16.29
N LYS A 24 16.72 -20.86 15.45
CA LYS A 24 15.40 -21.20 14.92
C LYS A 24 14.33 -21.34 16.01
N ASP A 25 14.61 -22.11 17.04
CA ASP A 25 13.59 -22.43 18.07
C ASP A 25 13.24 -21.16 18.89
N ASP A 26 14.24 -20.35 19.21
CA ASP A 26 14.04 -19.09 19.93
C ASP A 26 13.28 -18.08 19.06
N LEU A 27 13.62 -17.97 17.76
CA LEU A 27 12.92 -17.11 16.80
C LEU A 27 11.43 -17.48 16.70
N ILE A 28 11.13 -18.78 16.49
CA ILE A 28 9.73 -19.25 16.41
C ILE A 28 8.98 -18.99 17.71
N LYS A 29 9.61 -19.24 18.86
CA LYS A 29 9.01 -19.01 20.18
C LYS A 29 8.66 -17.53 20.38
N ASP A 30 9.58 -16.63 20.10
CA ASP A 30 9.38 -15.19 20.27
C ASP A 30 8.36 -14.65 19.26
N LEU A 31 8.37 -15.15 18.03
CA LEU A 31 7.35 -14.82 17.03
C LEU A 31 5.96 -15.28 17.46
N MET A 32 5.81 -16.52 17.92
CA MET A 32 4.51 -17.01 18.42
C MET A 32 4.01 -16.20 19.61
N GLY A 33 4.92 -15.73 20.49
CA GLY A 33 4.57 -14.81 21.57
C GLY A 33 4.03 -13.47 21.06
N LEU A 34 4.65 -12.88 20.06
CA LEU A 34 4.20 -11.63 19.43
C LEU A 34 2.85 -11.81 18.70
N LEU A 35 2.70 -12.92 17.97
CA LEU A 35 1.47 -13.25 17.24
C LEU A 35 0.25 -13.50 18.17
N SER A 36 0.50 -13.87 19.43
CA SER A 36 -0.57 -14.07 20.42
C SER A 36 -1.20 -12.77 20.93
N ILE A 37 -0.66 -11.61 20.53
CA ILE A 37 -1.17 -10.30 20.93
C ILE A 37 -2.13 -9.81 19.84
N ASP A 38 -3.39 -9.58 20.21
CA ASP A 38 -4.37 -8.92 19.35
C ASP A 38 -4.02 -7.43 19.24
N SER A 39 -3.27 -7.08 18.20
CA SER A 39 -2.78 -5.74 17.95
C SER A 39 -3.57 -5.00 16.84
N VAL A 40 -4.84 -5.31 16.69
CA VAL A 40 -5.77 -4.53 15.87
C VAL A 40 -5.96 -3.15 16.48
N LYS A 41 -5.90 -2.11 15.65
CA LYS A 41 -6.21 -0.73 16.07
C LYS A 41 -7.59 -0.66 16.70
N SER A 42 -7.69 0.02 17.82
CA SER A 42 -8.94 0.25 18.54
C SER A 42 -9.02 1.67 19.08
N ASP A 43 -10.12 1.99 19.75
CA ASP A 43 -10.31 3.33 20.33
C ASP A 43 -9.16 3.69 21.26
N ALA A 44 -8.73 4.95 21.15
CA ALA A 44 -7.70 5.52 21.99
C ALA A 44 -8.13 5.47 23.47
N VAL A 45 -7.26 4.94 24.30
CA VAL A 45 -7.41 4.98 25.76
C VAL A 45 -6.20 5.68 26.36
N LYS A 46 -6.24 5.95 27.67
CA LYS A 46 -5.11 6.60 28.34
C LYS A 46 -3.83 5.79 28.11
N ASP A 47 -2.79 6.47 27.65
CA ASP A 47 -1.46 5.91 27.38
C ASP A 47 -1.41 4.84 26.24
N ALA A 48 -2.48 4.70 25.45
CA ALA A 48 -2.53 3.84 24.25
C ALA A 48 -3.31 4.53 23.11
N PRO A 49 -2.65 5.41 22.34
CA PRO A 49 -3.31 6.27 21.34
C PRO A 49 -4.02 5.50 20.21
N VAL A 50 -3.54 4.29 19.87
CA VAL A 50 -4.10 3.42 18.83
C VAL A 50 -4.68 2.12 19.40
N GLY A 51 -4.87 2.07 20.74
CA GLY A 51 -5.42 0.92 21.45
C GLY A 51 -4.38 0.14 22.25
N GLU A 52 -4.86 -0.64 23.22
CA GLU A 52 -4.00 -1.42 24.12
C GLU A 52 -3.23 -2.55 23.40
N GLY A 53 -3.84 -3.17 22.38
CA GLY A 53 -3.21 -4.27 21.65
C GLY A 53 -1.93 -3.88 20.92
N PRO A 54 -1.95 -2.85 20.05
CA PRO A 54 -0.74 -2.35 19.39
C PRO A 54 0.34 -1.92 20.36
N LYS A 55 -0.03 -1.25 21.47
CA LYS A 55 0.91 -0.89 22.54
C LYS A 55 1.56 -2.12 23.18
N GLN A 56 0.78 -3.16 23.51
CA GLN A 56 1.31 -4.41 24.07
C GLN A 56 2.28 -5.11 23.11
N ALA A 57 1.98 -5.09 21.81
CA ALA A 57 2.86 -5.66 20.79
C ALA A 57 4.18 -4.88 20.68
N LEU A 58 4.13 -3.54 20.73
CA LEU A 58 5.31 -2.69 20.81
C LEU A 58 6.14 -2.99 22.07
N GLU A 59 5.50 -3.01 23.23
CA GLU A 59 6.16 -3.33 24.51
C GLU A 59 6.82 -4.72 24.48
N TYR A 60 6.19 -5.69 23.81
CA TYR A 60 6.76 -7.02 23.64
C TYR A 60 8.10 -6.97 22.88
N MET A 61 8.14 -6.29 21.73
CA MET A 61 9.37 -6.13 20.93
C MET A 61 10.46 -5.37 21.69
N ILE A 62 10.11 -4.27 22.33
CA ILE A 62 11.02 -3.46 23.14
C ILE A 62 11.63 -4.27 24.30
N ASN A 63 10.82 -5.11 24.94
CA ASN A 63 11.27 -5.97 26.02
C ASN A 63 12.25 -7.06 25.54
N LEU A 64 12.12 -7.58 24.32
CA LEU A 64 13.11 -8.51 23.75
C LEU A 64 14.50 -7.85 23.68
N GLY A 65 14.58 -6.60 23.19
CA GLY A 65 15.83 -5.85 23.15
C GLY A 65 16.38 -5.55 24.55
N ALA A 66 15.51 -5.15 25.48
CA ALA A 66 15.91 -4.85 26.86
C ALA A 66 16.46 -6.08 27.60
N GLN A 67 15.92 -7.27 27.34
CA GLN A 67 16.43 -8.53 27.90
C GLN A 67 17.84 -8.90 27.41
N GLU A 68 18.20 -8.49 26.18
CA GLU A 68 19.54 -8.63 25.63
C GLU A 68 20.50 -7.51 26.13
N GLY A 69 20.01 -6.58 26.97
CA GLY A 69 20.79 -5.47 27.49
C GLY A 69 21.03 -4.34 26.47
N LEU A 70 20.27 -4.30 25.40
CA LEU A 70 20.38 -3.28 24.33
C LEU A 70 19.67 -1.98 24.74
N PRO A 71 20.15 -0.82 24.27
CA PRO A 71 19.42 0.44 24.39
C PRO A 71 18.06 0.36 23.70
N THR A 72 17.02 0.78 24.40
CA THR A 72 15.65 0.79 23.89
C THR A 72 14.95 2.11 24.21
N LYS A 73 14.00 2.52 23.37
CA LYS A 73 13.18 3.71 23.60
C LYS A 73 11.77 3.50 23.07
N VAL A 74 10.79 4.06 23.76
CA VAL A 74 9.41 4.17 23.31
C VAL A 74 9.08 5.65 23.15
N VAL A 75 8.39 6.00 22.08
CA VAL A 75 7.94 7.36 21.73
C VAL A 75 6.42 7.37 21.70
N ASP A 76 5.83 8.14 22.61
CA ASP A 76 4.38 8.40 22.73
C ASP A 76 3.49 7.14 22.77
N ASN A 77 4.04 5.95 23.06
CA ASN A 77 3.39 4.64 22.92
C ASN A 77 2.83 4.37 21.52
N LEU A 78 3.39 5.02 20.49
CA LEU A 78 3.07 4.88 19.08
C LEU A 78 4.17 4.16 18.32
N ALA A 79 5.43 4.37 18.69
CA ALA A 79 6.57 3.71 18.10
C ALA A 79 7.68 3.51 19.11
N GLY A 80 8.67 2.72 18.77
CA GLY A 80 9.85 2.55 19.59
C GLY A 80 11.01 1.97 18.80
N HIS A 81 12.17 1.87 19.43
CA HIS A 81 13.32 1.23 18.78
C HIS A 81 14.17 0.41 19.75
N ILE A 82 14.90 -0.53 19.15
CA ILE A 82 16.01 -1.27 19.75
C ILE A 82 17.25 -0.84 18.99
N GLU A 83 18.28 -0.35 19.69
CA GLU A 83 19.51 0.14 19.06
C GLU A 83 20.68 -0.82 19.24
N PHE A 84 21.41 -1.06 18.16
CA PHE A 84 22.63 -1.87 18.09
C PHE A 84 23.81 -1.00 17.66
N GLY A 85 25.00 -1.37 18.06
CA GLY A 85 26.23 -0.70 17.63
C GLY A 85 26.45 0.67 18.26
N GLN A 86 27.39 1.41 17.70
CA GLN A 86 27.79 2.75 18.14
C GLN A 86 28.30 3.57 16.94
N GLY A 87 28.32 4.89 17.05
CA GLY A 87 28.88 5.78 16.02
C GLY A 87 27.93 6.93 15.69
N GLU A 88 28.35 7.75 14.74
CA GLU A 88 27.59 8.94 14.30
C GLU A 88 26.49 8.57 13.27
N LYS A 89 26.80 7.65 12.36
CA LYS A 89 25.83 7.19 11.35
C LYS A 89 24.77 6.30 11.96
N LEU A 90 23.59 6.38 11.40
CA LEU A 90 22.43 5.59 11.78
C LEU A 90 21.84 4.86 10.58
N PHE A 91 21.68 3.55 10.70
CA PHE A 91 20.94 2.71 9.75
C PHE A 91 19.60 2.30 10.38
N GLY A 92 18.51 2.41 9.63
CA GLY A 92 17.16 2.06 10.07
C GLY A 92 16.69 0.74 9.47
N VAL A 93 16.06 -0.09 10.30
CA VAL A 93 15.20 -1.18 9.85
C VAL A 93 13.83 -0.86 10.43
N LEU A 94 12.83 -0.63 9.57
CA LEU A 94 11.54 -0.13 9.96
C LEU A 94 10.45 -1.16 9.67
N GLY A 95 9.81 -1.69 10.72
CA GLY A 95 8.68 -2.61 10.64
C GLY A 95 7.54 -2.17 11.54
N HIS A 96 6.42 -2.92 11.51
CA HIS A 96 5.27 -2.64 12.35
C HIS A 96 4.74 -3.89 13.07
N VAL A 97 3.92 -3.67 14.09
CA VAL A 97 3.35 -4.74 14.91
C VAL A 97 1.83 -4.64 15.07
N ASP A 98 1.20 -3.58 14.54
CA ASP A 98 -0.23 -3.55 14.36
C ASP A 98 -0.66 -4.46 13.20
N VAL A 99 -1.92 -4.81 13.16
CA VAL A 99 -2.47 -5.72 12.15
C VAL A 99 -3.89 -5.31 11.77
N VAL A 100 -4.31 -5.60 10.53
CA VAL A 100 -5.70 -5.43 10.12
C VAL A 100 -6.64 -6.36 10.89
N PRO A 101 -7.93 -6.00 11.04
CA PRO A 101 -8.93 -6.88 11.63
C PRO A 101 -8.97 -8.25 10.94
N PRO A 102 -9.04 -9.35 11.70
CA PRO A 102 -8.94 -10.70 11.11
C PRO A 102 -10.12 -11.06 10.20
N GLY A 103 -11.27 -10.40 10.34
CA GLY A 103 -12.47 -10.75 9.59
C GLY A 103 -13.12 -12.05 10.09
N LYS A 104 -13.87 -12.71 9.20
CA LYS A 104 -14.63 -13.94 9.53
C LYS A 104 -14.13 -15.15 8.74
N GLY A 105 -14.37 -16.33 9.28
CA GLY A 105 -14.18 -17.59 8.57
C GLY A 105 -12.80 -18.20 8.72
N TRP A 106 -12.04 -17.83 9.73
CA TRP A 106 -10.79 -18.49 10.12
C TRP A 106 -11.04 -19.93 10.56
N THR A 107 -10.09 -20.82 10.31
CA THR A 107 -10.12 -22.22 10.74
C THR A 107 -9.58 -22.41 12.16
N SER A 108 -8.78 -21.46 12.66
CA SER A 108 -8.28 -21.36 14.04
C SER A 108 -8.55 -19.97 14.59
N GLU A 109 -8.35 -19.72 15.86
CA GLU A 109 -8.42 -18.37 16.41
C GLU A 109 -7.25 -17.51 15.88
N PRO A 110 -7.51 -16.31 15.34
CA PRO A 110 -6.51 -15.51 14.62
C PRO A 110 -5.27 -15.13 15.45
N PHE A 111 -5.43 -15.01 16.78
CA PHE A 111 -4.38 -14.65 17.74
C PHE A 111 -3.98 -15.83 18.65
N GLU A 112 -4.31 -17.05 18.26
CA GLU A 112 -3.77 -18.29 18.83
C GLU A 112 -2.90 -18.96 17.76
N PRO A 113 -1.61 -18.58 17.63
CA PRO A 113 -0.76 -19.03 16.53
C PRO A 113 -0.60 -20.55 16.52
N VAL A 114 -0.82 -21.15 15.37
CA VAL A 114 -0.73 -22.61 15.16
C VAL A 114 0.50 -22.91 14.31
N LEU A 115 1.44 -23.67 14.88
CA LEU A 115 2.57 -24.23 14.14
C LEU A 115 2.25 -25.67 13.71
N ALA A 116 2.05 -25.89 12.43
CA ALA A 116 1.78 -27.19 11.85
C ALA A 116 2.31 -27.29 10.41
N ASN A 117 2.77 -28.45 9.99
CA ASN A 117 3.23 -28.71 8.61
C ASN A 117 4.30 -27.72 8.11
N ASN A 118 5.20 -27.30 8.99
CA ASN A 118 6.24 -26.31 8.69
C ASN A 118 5.70 -24.89 8.33
N GLU A 119 4.49 -24.56 8.78
CA GLU A 119 3.86 -23.25 8.64
C GLU A 119 3.36 -22.75 9.99
N ILE A 120 3.41 -21.42 10.18
CA ILE A 120 2.70 -20.72 11.26
C ILE A 120 1.47 -20.07 10.67
N THR A 121 0.31 -20.32 11.26
CA THR A 121 -0.96 -19.67 10.91
C THR A 121 -1.37 -18.74 12.04
N ALA A 122 -1.42 -17.43 11.76
CA ALA A 122 -1.93 -16.40 12.66
C ALA A 122 -2.05 -15.06 11.91
N ARG A 123 -2.90 -14.15 12.38
CA ARG A 123 -2.96 -12.77 11.87
C ARG A 123 -1.63 -12.05 12.15
N GLY A 124 -1.06 -11.39 11.12
CA GLY A 124 0.18 -10.63 11.21
C GLY A 124 1.45 -11.48 11.00
N VAL A 125 1.32 -12.75 10.63
CA VAL A 125 2.51 -13.60 10.44
C VAL A 125 3.26 -13.26 9.16
N GLN A 126 2.57 -12.83 8.10
CA GLN A 126 3.19 -12.31 6.87
C GLN A 126 3.35 -10.79 6.93
N ASP A 127 2.41 -10.09 7.57
CA ASP A 127 2.27 -8.64 7.55
C ASP A 127 2.03 -8.08 8.97
N ASP A 128 3.05 -7.56 9.63
CA ASP A 128 4.52 -7.54 9.37
C ASP A 128 5.29 -8.14 10.57
N LYS A 129 4.56 -8.79 11.55
CA LYS A 129 5.19 -9.35 12.77
C LYS A 129 6.26 -10.40 12.46
N GLY A 130 6.03 -11.25 11.46
CA GLY A 130 7.00 -12.25 11.03
C GLY A 130 8.27 -11.63 10.44
N PRO A 131 8.18 -10.81 9.40
CA PRO A 131 9.32 -10.12 8.81
C PRO A 131 10.04 -9.19 9.79
N THR A 132 9.33 -8.43 10.62
CA THR A 132 9.91 -7.61 11.69
C THR A 132 10.70 -8.47 12.70
N MET A 133 10.18 -9.65 13.09
CA MET A 133 10.91 -10.59 13.96
C MET A 133 12.12 -11.18 13.25
N ALA A 134 12.04 -11.50 11.97
CA ALA A 134 13.17 -11.96 11.18
C ALA A 134 14.31 -10.93 11.15
N ALA A 135 13.97 -9.65 10.94
CA ALA A 135 14.95 -8.55 10.97
C ALA A 135 15.54 -8.34 12.38
N TYR A 136 14.73 -8.45 13.44
CA TYR A 136 15.23 -8.42 14.80
C TYR A 136 16.24 -9.54 15.06
N TYR A 137 15.92 -10.77 14.66
CA TYR A 137 16.82 -11.90 14.85
C TYR A 137 18.10 -11.79 14.03
N ALA A 138 18.05 -11.22 12.83
CA ALA A 138 19.26 -10.92 12.07
C ALA A 138 20.22 -10.01 12.84
N LEU A 139 19.71 -8.94 13.47
CA LEU A 139 20.48 -8.02 14.31
C LEU A 139 20.96 -8.68 15.61
N LYS A 140 20.07 -9.42 16.29
CA LYS A 140 20.38 -10.15 17.53
C LYS A 140 21.47 -11.17 17.32
N ILE A 141 21.46 -11.92 16.22
CA ILE A 141 22.51 -12.90 15.88
C ILE A 141 23.85 -12.19 15.69
N LEU A 142 23.90 -11.11 14.90
CA LEU A 142 25.14 -10.34 14.73
C LEU A 142 25.69 -9.84 16.06
N HIS A 143 24.83 -9.37 16.95
CA HIS A 143 25.22 -8.92 18.28
C HIS A 143 25.77 -10.05 19.15
N ASN A 144 25.04 -11.17 19.25
CA ASN A 144 25.37 -12.29 20.13
C ASN A 144 26.60 -13.07 19.65
N GLU A 145 26.86 -13.15 18.35
CA GLU A 145 28.05 -13.74 17.75
C GLU A 145 29.28 -12.79 17.83
N GLY A 146 29.11 -11.59 18.42
CA GLY A 146 30.19 -10.67 18.70
C GLY A 146 30.68 -9.86 17.50
N TYR A 147 29.91 -9.77 16.44
CA TYR A 147 30.23 -8.92 15.30
C TYR A 147 30.22 -7.44 15.71
N LYS A 148 31.20 -6.68 15.24
CA LYS A 148 31.32 -5.26 15.57
C LYS A 148 30.61 -4.41 14.54
N PHE A 149 29.57 -3.71 14.94
CA PHE A 149 28.91 -2.74 14.09
C PHE A 149 29.83 -1.54 13.79
N ASN A 150 29.79 -1.04 12.56
CA ASN A 150 30.53 0.13 12.11
C ASN A 150 29.71 1.44 12.25
N GLN A 151 28.47 1.31 12.65
CA GLN A 151 27.48 2.40 12.84
C GLN A 151 26.39 1.95 13.81
N ARG A 152 25.55 2.88 14.24
CA ARG A 152 24.31 2.53 14.96
C ARG A 152 23.31 1.91 13.99
N VAL A 153 22.57 0.93 14.48
CA VAL A 153 21.45 0.32 13.72
C VAL A 153 20.23 0.31 14.64
N ARG A 154 19.13 0.88 14.21
CA ARG A 154 17.86 0.84 14.94
C ARG A 154 16.88 -0.06 14.22
N LEU A 155 16.35 -1.05 14.94
CA LEU A 155 15.08 -1.64 14.59
C LEU A 155 14.00 -0.71 15.14
N ILE A 156 13.31 -0.01 14.26
CA ILE A 156 12.21 0.91 14.57
C ILE A 156 10.92 0.14 14.35
N VAL A 157 10.03 0.17 15.35
CA VAL A 157 8.78 -0.59 15.35
C VAL A 157 7.62 0.38 15.51
N GLY A 158 6.71 0.41 14.54
CA GLY A 158 5.49 1.19 14.51
C GLY A 158 4.26 0.40 14.97
N THR A 159 3.15 1.10 15.23
CA THR A 159 1.91 0.54 15.77
C THR A 159 0.64 0.93 15.04
N ASP A 160 0.71 1.60 13.88
CA ASP A 160 -0.46 1.96 13.07
C ASP A 160 -0.11 2.15 11.58
N GLU A 161 0.74 1.26 11.04
CA GLU A 161 1.05 1.22 9.60
C GLU A 161 -0.21 0.97 8.78
N GLU A 162 -1.03 0.04 9.23
CA GLU A 162 -2.28 -0.40 8.60
C GLU A 162 -3.39 0.66 8.61
N SER A 163 -3.09 1.88 9.05
CA SER A 163 -4.08 2.94 9.19
C SER A 163 -3.55 4.35 8.87
N ASP A 164 -3.18 5.13 9.89
CA ASP A 164 -2.96 6.57 9.73
C ASP A 164 -1.49 7.00 9.78
N TRP A 165 -0.56 6.07 10.04
CA TRP A 165 0.89 6.30 10.15
C TRP A 165 1.31 7.35 11.19
N GLN A 166 0.47 7.61 12.20
CA GLN A 166 0.78 8.55 13.29
C GLN A 166 2.05 8.15 14.04
N CYS A 167 2.36 6.85 14.07
CA CYS A 167 3.52 6.29 14.74
C CYS A 167 4.84 6.80 14.15
N THR A 168 4.98 6.86 12.83
CA THR A 168 6.18 7.38 12.16
C THR A 168 6.29 8.89 12.29
N ASP A 169 5.17 9.61 12.20
CA ASP A 169 5.12 11.04 12.42
C ASP A 169 5.56 11.42 13.82
N ALA A 170 5.06 10.70 14.85
CA ALA A 170 5.46 10.91 16.24
C ALA A 170 6.94 10.58 16.46
N TYR A 171 7.39 9.46 15.89
CA TYR A 171 8.76 8.99 16.04
C TYR A 171 9.75 10.00 15.46
N PHE A 172 9.62 10.40 14.19
CA PHE A 172 10.57 11.29 13.52
C PHE A 172 10.44 12.77 13.91
N LYS A 173 9.45 13.15 14.74
CA LYS A 173 9.44 14.46 15.41
C LYS A 173 10.46 14.55 16.54
N SER A 174 10.79 13.44 17.19
CA SER A 174 11.63 13.39 18.38
C SER A 174 12.93 12.63 18.20
N GLU A 175 12.99 11.77 17.21
CA GLU A 175 14.12 10.89 16.92
C GLU A 175 14.80 11.28 15.60
N GLU A 176 16.06 10.95 15.53
CA GLU A 176 16.93 11.16 14.37
C GLU A 176 16.48 10.31 13.19
N MET A 177 16.41 10.92 12.00
CA MET A 177 16.19 10.20 10.74
C MET A 177 17.41 9.37 10.39
N PRO A 178 17.26 8.07 10.10
CA PRO A 178 18.37 7.24 9.62
C PRO A 178 19.00 7.76 8.32
N ASP A 179 20.34 7.67 8.19
CA ASP A 179 21.05 8.01 6.94
C ASP A 179 20.67 7.10 5.78
N ALA A 180 20.24 5.88 6.07
CA ALA A 180 19.71 4.90 5.13
C ALA A 180 19.00 3.78 5.89
N GLY A 181 18.17 2.98 5.18
CA GLY A 181 17.52 1.85 5.82
C GLY A 181 16.67 1.02 4.87
N PHE A 182 16.00 0.03 5.44
CA PHE A 182 14.98 -0.73 4.71
C PHE A 182 13.78 -1.07 5.61
N SER A 183 12.65 -1.37 4.95
CA SER A 183 11.48 -1.97 5.59
C SER A 183 11.33 -3.42 5.11
N PRO A 184 11.13 -4.40 6.02
CA PRO A 184 10.89 -5.80 5.65
C PRO A 184 9.45 -6.07 5.21
N ASP A 185 8.64 -5.04 5.09
CA ASP A 185 7.18 -5.07 4.87
C ASP A 185 6.83 -5.00 3.37
N ALA A 186 7.29 -5.95 2.58
CA ALA A 186 7.00 -6.04 1.14
C ALA A 186 7.50 -7.35 0.51
N ALA A 187 7.92 -7.29 -0.78
CA ALA A 187 8.47 -8.39 -1.52
C ALA A 187 9.98 -8.27 -1.76
N PHE A 188 10.65 -9.41 -1.93
CA PHE A 188 11.97 -9.48 -2.51
C PHE A 188 11.90 -9.33 -4.06
N PRO A 189 13.03 -8.95 -4.76
CA PRO A 189 14.36 -8.71 -4.19
C PRO A 189 14.52 -7.35 -3.46
N VAL A 190 14.24 -6.23 -4.10
CA VAL A 190 14.32 -4.87 -3.53
C VAL A 190 13.34 -3.97 -4.27
N ILE A 191 12.48 -3.30 -3.55
CA ILE A 191 11.63 -2.24 -4.07
C ILE A 191 12.32 -0.91 -3.77
N HIS A 192 12.82 -0.26 -4.82
CA HIS A 192 13.60 0.96 -4.69
C HIS A 192 12.86 2.21 -5.12
N GLY A 193 11.62 2.05 -5.62
CA GLY A 193 10.77 3.17 -6.02
C GLY A 193 9.29 2.86 -5.84
N GLU A 194 8.56 3.83 -5.32
CA GLU A 194 7.15 3.77 -5.01
C GLU A 194 6.46 5.00 -5.59
N LYS A 195 5.38 4.81 -6.36
CA LYS A 195 4.64 5.94 -6.91
C LYS A 195 4.02 6.80 -5.79
N GLY A 196 3.85 8.07 -6.08
CA GLY A 196 2.98 8.93 -5.30
C GLY A 196 1.54 8.40 -5.35
N ILE A 197 0.85 8.55 -4.25
CA ILE A 197 -0.52 8.06 -4.07
C ILE A 197 -1.38 9.25 -3.68
N THR A 198 -2.26 9.66 -4.56
CA THR A 198 -3.19 10.73 -4.24
C THR A 198 -4.63 10.31 -4.47
N SER A 199 -5.51 10.83 -3.65
CA SER A 199 -6.95 10.75 -3.84
C SER A 199 -7.56 12.12 -3.65
N PHE A 200 -8.54 12.45 -4.48
CA PHE A 200 -9.28 13.70 -4.39
C PHE A 200 -10.68 13.55 -4.98
N ASN A 201 -11.56 14.47 -4.62
CA ASN A 201 -12.90 14.57 -5.16
C ASN A 201 -12.98 15.70 -6.18
N ILE A 202 -13.64 15.45 -7.30
CA ILE A 202 -14.08 16.50 -8.22
C ILE A 202 -15.59 16.64 -8.03
N VAL A 203 -16.02 17.79 -7.51
CA VAL A 203 -17.38 18.03 -7.04
C VAL A 203 -18.07 19.06 -7.91
N GLN A 204 -19.29 18.76 -8.34
CA GLN A 204 -20.17 19.70 -9.06
C GLN A 204 -20.74 20.72 -8.07
N THR A 205 -20.40 21.99 -8.23
CA THR A 205 -20.78 23.07 -7.28
C THR A 205 -21.79 24.05 -7.84
N ASN A 206 -21.87 24.15 -9.16
CA ASN A 206 -22.79 25.09 -9.82
C ASN A 206 -24.03 24.32 -10.32
N LEU A 207 -24.98 24.09 -9.41
CA LEU A 207 -26.28 23.52 -9.77
C LEU A 207 -27.21 24.65 -10.23
N ASP A 208 -27.81 24.47 -11.38
CA ASP A 208 -28.78 25.44 -11.91
C ASP A 208 -30.14 25.23 -11.24
N ASP A 209 -30.60 26.26 -10.51
CA ASP A 209 -31.94 26.30 -9.90
C ASP A 209 -33.06 26.58 -10.92
N GLU A 210 -32.70 27.14 -12.08
CA GLU A 210 -33.64 27.32 -13.20
C GLU A 210 -33.75 26.01 -13.99
N TYR A 211 -34.59 25.14 -13.47
CA TYR A 211 -34.87 23.84 -14.04
C TYR A 211 -35.41 23.98 -15.47
N VAL A 212 -34.61 23.59 -16.45
CA VAL A 212 -35.12 23.39 -17.81
C VAL A 212 -35.75 22.01 -17.84
N ASP A 213 -37.08 21.97 -17.94
CA ASP A 213 -37.83 20.73 -18.13
C ASP A 213 -37.29 19.97 -19.34
N SER A 214 -36.59 18.89 -19.07
CA SER A 214 -36.20 17.90 -20.07
C SER A 214 -37.13 16.70 -20.00
N ASP A 215 -37.41 16.09 -21.15
CA ASP A 215 -38.16 14.84 -21.21
C ASP A 215 -37.45 13.69 -20.45
N ILE A 216 -36.15 13.86 -20.16
CA ILE A 216 -35.31 12.87 -19.46
C ILE A 216 -34.47 13.58 -18.39
N GLU A 217 -34.71 13.24 -17.11
CA GLU A 217 -34.03 13.81 -15.99
C GLU A 217 -33.13 12.75 -15.33
N LEU A 218 -31.84 13.07 -15.09
CA LEU A 218 -30.97 12.21 -14.28
C LEU A 218 -31.27 12.43 -12.80
N LYS A 219 -31.78 11.42 -12.13
CA LYS A 219 -32.16 11.50 -10.71
C LYS A 219 -31.08 11.00 -9.76
N ALA A 220 -30.35 9.97 -10.19
CA ALA A 220 -29.23 9.44 -9.43
C ALA A 220 -28.27 8.68 -10.35
N PHE A 221 -27.02 8.68 -9.98
CA PHE A 221 -25.98 7.82 -10.51
C PHE A 221 -25.11 7.33 -9.37
N ILE A 222 -24.78 6.05 -9.35
CA ILE A 222 -23.90 5.47 -8.35
C ILE A 222 -23.00 4.39 -8.96
N SER A 223 -21.70 4.46 -8.69
CA SER A 223 -20.72 3.46 -9.09
C SER A 223 -19.50 3.50 -8.19
N GLY A 224 -19.13 2.33 -7.65
CA GLY A 224 -17.96 2.16 -6.80
C GLY A 224 -18.10 2.73 -5.38
N GLU A 225 -17.22 2.26 -4.50
CA GLU A 225 -17.23 2.58 -3.07
C GLU A 225 -15.85 2.99 -2.54
N ARG A 226 -14.80 2.80 -3.32
CA ARG A 226 -13.40 3.02 -2.91
C ARG A 226 -12.58 3.66 -4.01
N TYR A 227 -11.76 4.64 -3.66
CA TYR A 227 -10.87 5.32 -4.60
C TYR A 227 -9.93 4.36 -5.35
N ASN A 228 -9.35 3.40 -4.64
CA ASN A 228 -8.30 2.51 -5.13
C ASN A 228 -8.80 1.22 -5.79
N MET A 229 -10.07 1.16 -6.16
CA MET A 229 -10.66 0.01 -6.85
C MET A 229 -11.40 0.46 -8.10
N VAL A 230 -11.26 -0.29 -9.19
CA VAL A 230 -12.05 -0.10 -10.40
C VAL A 230 -13.49 -0.58 -10.12
N PRO A 231 -14.53 0.27 -10.29
CA PRO A 231 -15.92 -0.10 -10.05
C PRO A 231 -16.40 -1.24 -10.96
N GLU A 232 -16.90 -2.31 -10.37
CA GLU A 232 -17.45 -3.46 -11.10
C GLU A 232 -18.96 -3.36 -11.38
N SER A 233 -19.63 -2.34 -10.83
CA SER A 233 -21.06 -2.10 -11.04
C SER A 233 -21.37 -0.62 -11.12
N ALA A 234 -22.38 -0.27 -11.91
CA ALA A 234 -22.91 1.07 -12.00
C ALA A 234 -24.43 1.03 -12.15
N GLU A 235 -25.08 2.04 -11.58
CA GLU A 235 -26.51 2.24 -11.65
C GLU A 235 -26.83 3.69 -12.00
N ALA A 236 -27.75 3.91 -12.94
CA ALA A 236 -28.32 5.22 -13.25
C ALA A 236 -29.82 5.16 -13.13
N LYS A 237 -30.43 6.14 -12.46
CA LYS A 237 -31.88 6.32 -12.36
C LYS A 237 -32.30 7.53 -13.14
N LEU A 238 -33.12 7.30 -14.18
CA LEU A 238 -33.69 8.34 -15.06
C LEU A 238 -35.20 8.50 -14.79
N LYS A 239 -35.70 9.72 -14.73
CA LYS A 239 -37.10 9.99 -14.86
C LYS A 239 -37.35 10.29 -16.34
N VAL A 240 -38.25 9.53 -16.98
CA VAL A 240 -38.50 9.59 -18.41
C VAL A 240 -39.96 9.93 -18.65
N LEU A 241 -40.23 11.12 -19.19
CA LEU A 241 -41.58 11.60 -19.46
C LEU A 241 -42.07 11.10 -20.80
N THR A 242 -41.20 11.05 -21.82
CA THR A 242 -41.51 10.56 -23.17
C THR A 242 -40.40 9.63 -23.68
N GLN A 243 -40.67 8.89 -24.75
CA GLN A 243 -39.66 8.07 -25.45
C GLN A 243 -39.03 6.92 -24.64
N MET A 244 -39.63 6.44 -23.57
CA MET A 244 -39.10 5.33 -22.74
C MET A 244 -38.57 4.14 -23.59
N SER A 245 -39.41 3.69 -24.56
CA SER A 245 -39.04 2.55 -25.41
C SER A 245 -37.80 2.82 -26.29
N SER A 246 -37.61 4.06 -26.74
CA SER A 246 -36.46 4.44 -27.57
C SER A 246 -35.19 4.43 -26.76
N ILE A 247 -35.21 4.90 -25.51
CA ILE A 247 -34.06 4.87 -24.61
C ILE A 247 -33.67 3.43 -24.30
N ILE A 248 -34.66 2.57 -24.01
CA ILE A 248 -34.39 1.14 -23.76
C ILE A 248 -33.75 0.48 -24.97
N GLN A 249 -34.29 0.71 -26.19
CA GLN A 249 -33.69 0.16 -27.41
C GLN A 249 -32.27 0.67 -27.65
N ALA A 250 -32.01 1.96 -27.37
CA ALA A 250 -30.66 2.53 -27.45
C ALA A 250 -29.74 1.87 -26.44
N TYR A 251 -30.17 1.67 -25.19
CA TYR A 251 -29.39 1.00 -24.16
C TYR A 251 -29.05 -0.45 -24.52
N GLU A 252 -30.04 -1.23 -24.95
CA GLU A 252 -29.85 -2.59 -25.44
C GLU A 252 -28.91 -2.63 -26.67
N GLY A 253 -29.01 -1.63 -27.54
CA GLY A 253 -28.10 -1.46 -28.67
C GLY A 253 -26.65 -1.18 -28.22
N PHE A 254 -26.49 -0.31 -27.25
CA PHE A 254 -25.22 0.01 -26.61
C PHE A 254 -24.57 -1.23 -25.97
N ILE A 255 -25.32 -1.98 -25.15
CA ILE A 255 -24.84 -3.24 -24.54
C ILE A 255 -24.39 -4.24 -25.61
N ARG A 256 -25.17 -4.43 -26.68
CA ARG A 256 -24.77 -5.35 -27.79
C ARG A 256 -23.50 -4.87 -28.52
N LYS A 257 -23.36 -3.57 -28.73
CA LYS A 257 -22.21 -2.97 -29.44
C LYS A 257 -20.91 -3.06 -28.65
N THR A 258 -20.99 -2.80 -27.33
CA THR A 258 -19.81 -2.79 -26.45
C THR A 258 -19.43 -4.16 -25.91
N GLY A 259 -20.36 -5.12 -25.94
CA GLY A 259 -20.16 -6.43 -25.31
C GLY A 259 -20.27 -6.41 -23.79
N ASN A 260 -20.67 -5.27 -23.21
CA ASN A 260 -20.88 -5.13 -21.76
C ASN A 260 -22.10 -5.95 -21.30
N THR A 261 -22.15 -6.24 -20.02
CA THR A 261 -23.32 -6.87 -19.39
C THR A 261 -24.13 -5.78 -18.68
N GLY A 262 -25.42 -5.70 -19.02
CA GLY A 262 -26.30 -4.70 -18.42
C GLY A 262 -27.76 -5.16 -18.41
N LYS A 263 -28.55 -4.54 -17.55
CA LYS A 263 -29.99 -4.75 -17.45
C LYS A 263 -30.71 -3.44 -17.15
N TYR A 264 -32.02 -3.44 -17.27
CA TYR A 264 -32.84 -2.30 -16.91
C TYR A 264 -34.11 -2.73 -16.16
N GLU A 265 -34.67 -1.82 -15.40
CA GLU A 265 -35.93 -1.96 -14.70
C GLU A 265 -36.80 -0.71 -14.91
N ILE A 266 -38.11 -0.90 -15.05
CA ILE A 266 -39.05 0.20 -15.18
C ILE A 266 -39.96 0.21 -13.95
N ASP A 267 -40.03 1.36 -13.29
CA ASP A 267 -40.95 1.61 -12.19
C ASP A 267 -41.69 2.93 -12.41
N GLY A 268 -42.93 2.82 -12.94
CA GLY A 268 -43.74 3.97 -13.32
C GLY A 268 -43.07 4.80 -14.42
N GLY A 269 -42.75 6.07 -14.13
CA GLY A 269 -42.02 6.99 -15.02
C GLY A 269 -40.50 6.95 -14.85
N PHE A 270 -39.98 6.01 -14.05
CA PHE A 270 -38.54 5.86 -13.83
C PHE A 270 -37.96 4.68 -14.61
N LEU A 271 -36.79 4.89 -15.15
CA LEU A 271 -35.96 3.87 -15.77
C LEU A 271 -34.66 3.73 -14.97
N LYS A 272 -34.42 2.55 -14.43
CA LYS A 272 -33.16 2.18 -13.80
C LYS A 272 -32.34 1.42 -14.81
N LEU A 273 -31.08 1.86 -15.03
CA LEU A 273 -30.12 1.20 -15.87
C LEU A 273 -29.00 0.66 -14.97
N GLU A 274 -28.61 -0.58 -15.17
CA GLU A 274 -27.50 -1.21 -14.45
C GLU A 274 -26.48 -1.76 -15.46
N LEU A 275 -25.17 -1.55 -15.20
CA LEU A 275 -24.09 -2.06 -16.00
C LEU A 275 -23.07 -2.76 -15.10
N SER A 276 -22.57 -3.92 -15.55
CA SER A 276 -21.52 -4.67 -14.88
C SER A 276 -20.19 -4.49 -15.61
N GLY A 277 -19.14 -4.26 -14.85
CA GLY A 277 -17.76 -4.17 -15.30
C GLY A 277 -16.90 -5.32 -14.77
N LYS A 278 -15.62 -5.01 -14.56
CA LYS A 278 -14.64 -5.92 -13.97
C LYS A 278 -13.75 -5.14 -12.99
N SER A 279 -13.70 -5.57 -11.74
CA SER A 279 -12.84 -4.98 -10.73
C SER A 279 -11.36 -5.20 -11.04
N ALA A 280 -10.54 -4.22 -10.67
CA ALA A 280 -9.08 -4.29 -10.65
C ALA A 280 -8.56 -3.30 -9.60
N HIS A 281 -7.29 -3.39 -9.25
CA HIS A 281 -6.67 -2.42 -8.35
C HIS A 281 -6.49 -1.06 -9.06
N GLY A 282 -6.66 0.05 -8.32
CA GLY A 282 -6.58 1.40 -8.88
C GLY A 282 -5.21 1.82 -9.41
N SER A 283 -4.13 1.08 -9.10
CA SER A 283 -2.80 1.30 -9.69
C SER A 283 -2.64 0.73 -11.09
N THR A 284 -3.49 -0.23 -11.47
CA THR A 284 -3.53 -0.90 -12.79
C THR A 284 -4.96 -0.89 -13.34
N PRO A 285 -5.57 0.31 -13.54
CA PRO A 285 -6.98 0.42 -13.90
C PRO A 285 -7.30 -0.19 -15.28
N GLU A 286 -6.31 -0.31 -16.15
CA GLU A 286 -6.41 -0.93 -17.47
C GLU A 286 -6.71 -2.44 -17.42
N GLU A 287 -6.46 -3.11 -16.31
CA GLU A 287 -6.78 -4.54 -16.11
C GLU A 287 -8.27 -4.78 -15.79
N GLY A 288 -8.98 -3.69 -15.42
CA GLY A 288 -10.39 -3.68 -15.12
C GLY A 288 -11.27 -3.18 -16.24
N VAL A 289 -12.58 -3.13 -15.98
CA VAL A 289 -13.59 -2.45 -16.79
C VAL A 289 -14.43 -1.62 -15.83
N ASN A 290 -14.25 -0.31 -15.84
CA ASN A 290 -14.95 0.60 -14.95
C ASN A 290 -16.41 0.76 -15.38
N ALA A 291 -17.32 0.12 -14.65
CA ALA A 291 -18.76 0.11 -14.95
C ALA A 291 -19.35 1.53 -14.97
N GLY A 292 -18.87 2.42 -14.11
CA GLY A 292 -19.33 3.80 -14.04
C GLY A 292 -19.02 4.59 -15.30
N THR A 293 -17.77 4.56 -15.75
CA THR A 293 -17.36 5.24 -16.98
C THR A 293 -18.02 4.62 -18.22
N GLU A 294 -18.22 3.30 -18.23
CA GLU A 294 -18.94 2.63 -19.31
C GLU A 294 -20.42 3.05 -19.38
N LEU A 295 -21.11 3.14 -18.24
CA LEU A 295 -22.50 3.61 -18.20
C LEU A 295 -22.62 5.10 -18.55
N LEU A 296 -21.65 5.92 -18.14
CA LEU A 296 -21.59 7.34 -18.53
C LEU A 296 -21.42 7.51 -20.05
N LYS A 297 -20.68 6.65 -20.75
CA LYS A 297 -20.61 6.68 -22.22
C LYS A 297 -21.97 6.55 -22.90
N PHE A 298 -22.86 5.73 -22.31
CA PHE A 298 -24.24 5.65 -22.79
C PHE A 298 -25.02 6.94 -22.49
N LEU A 299 -24.88 7.51 -21.28
CA LEU A 299 -25.62 8.72 -20.89
C LEU A 299 -25.19 9.97 -21.67
N VAL A 300 -23.96 10.01 -22.19
CA VAL A 300 -23.49 11.08 -23.11
C VAL A 300 -24.40 11.17 -24.35
N GLU A 301 -24.93 10.05 -24.85
CA GLU A 301 -25.80 9.99 -26.02
C GLU A 301 -27.23 10.39 -25.72
N ILE A 302 -27.62 10.64 -24.45
CA ILE A 302 -28.94 10.96 -23.98
C ILE A 302 -29.10 12.46 -23.73
N GLU A 303 -30.23 13.02 -24.16
CA GLU A 303 -30.54 14.43 -23.91
C GLU A 303 -31.14 14.60 -22.50
N LEU A 304 -30.28 14.86 -21.53
CA LEU A 304 -30.61 14.99 -20.10
C LEU A 304 -31.02 16.44 -19.75
N ASP A 305 -31.57 16.61 -18.54
CA ASP A 305 -31.76 17.89 -17.87
C ASP A 305 -30.42 18.63 -17.66
N THR A 306 -30.51 19.93 -17.34
CA THR A 306 -29.33 20.82 -17.26
C THR A 306 -28.21 20.30 -16.36
N ASN A 307 -28.55 19.92 -15.12
CA ASN A 307 -27.56 19.48 -14.14
C ASN A 307 -26.98 18.09 -14.48
N GLY A 308 -27.85 17.16 -14.90
CA GLY A 308 -27.45 15.84 -15.37
C GLY A 308 -26.57 15.92 -16.63
N ARG A 309 -26.88 16.82 -17.56
CA ARG A 309 -26.06 17.06 -18.74
C ARG A 309 -24.69 17.63 -18.38
N GLN A 310 -24.64 18.61 -17.48
CA GLN A 310 -23.35 19.18 -17.01
C GLN A 310 -22.46 18.11 -16.41
N PHE A 311 -23.03 17.23 -15.54
CA PHE A 311 -22.33 16.11 -14.94
C PHE A 311 -21.78 15.14 -15.99
N VAL A 312 -22.61 14.74 -16.96
CA VAL A 312 -22.20 13.78 -18.00
C VAL A 312 -21.20 14.39 -18.98
N ASN A 313 -21.36 15.67 -19.37
CA ASN A 313 -20.41 16.36 -20.25
C ASN A 313 -19.04 16.56 -19.58
N PHE A 314 -19.02 16.82 -18.26
CA PHE A 314 -17.78 16.85 -17.50
C PHE A 314 -17.09 15.48 -17.53
N ALA A 315 -17.86 14.42 -17.28
CA ALA A 315 -17.32 13.07 -17.33
C ALA A 315 -16.76 12.69 -18.71
N GLU A 316 -17.47 13.08 -19.79
CA GLU A 316 -16.98 12.86 -21.16
C GLU A 316 -15.61 13.50 -21.41
N LYS A 317 -15.43 14.73 -20.94
CA LYS A 317 -14.20 15.49 -21.19
C LYS A 317 -13.03 15.08 -20.31
N TYR A 318 -13.27 14.77 -19.05
CA TYR A 318 -12.20 14.63 -18.05
C TYR A 318 -12.05 13.24 -17.44
N ILE A 319 -13.10 12.42 -17.45
CA ILE A 319 -13.17 11.15 -16.71
C ILE A 319 -13.12 9.94 -17.65
N ILE A 320 -13.99 9.93 -18.67
CA ILE A 320 -14.11 8.77 -19.56
C ILE A 320 -12.82 8.56 -20.34
N GLY A 321 -12.19 7.39 -20.13
CA GLY A 321 -10.94 7.03 -20.81
C GLY A 321 -9.66 7.66 -20.22
N ASN A 322 -9.78 8.44 -19.16
CA ASN A 322 -8.61 9.01 -18.48
C ASN A 322 -7.93 7.97 -17.58
N LEU A 323 -7.06 7.16 -18.15
CA LEU A 323 -6.31 6.14 -17.41
C LEU A 323 -4.86 6.55 -17.12
N SER A 324 -4.33 7.56 -17.83
CA SER A 324 -2.94 7.99 -17.77
C SER A 324 -2.73 9.47 -17.39
N GLY A 325 -3.81 10.17 -17.02
CA GLY A 325 -3.76 11.57 -16.59
C GLY A 325 -3.72 12.59 -17.72
N GLU A 326 -3.89 12.17 -18.98
CA GLU A 326 -3.86 13.07 -20.15
C GLU A 326 -4.95 14.14 -20.09
N GLN A 327 -6.18 13.79 -19.70
CA GLN A 327 -7.28 14.73 -19.59
C GLN A 327 -7.15 15.70 -18.41
N PHE A 328 -6.24 15.41 -17.48
CA PHE A 328 -5.91 16.28 -16.35
C PHE A 328 -4.65 17.14 -16.61
N ASP A 329 -4.02 16.98 -17.77
CA ASP A 329 -2.70 17.57 -18.08
C ASP A 329 -1.60 17.15 -17.07
N MET A 330 -1.72 15.93 -16.54
CA MET A 330 -0.80 15.32 -15.57
C MET A 330 -0.14 14.05 -16.09
N ALA A 331 -0.18 13.78 -17.40
CA ALA A 331 0.48 12.63 -17.98
C ALA A 331 2.01 12.76 -17.81
N HIS A 332 2.63 11.77 -17.23
CA HIS A 332 4.07 11.73 -17.01
C HIS A 332 4.60 10.30 -17.09
N HIS A 333 5.81 10.13 -17.60
CA HIS A 333 6.51 8.86 -17.71
C HIS A 333 7.87 8.93 -17.04
N HIS A 334 8.15 7.98 -16.19
CA HIS A 334 9.49 7.75 -15.62
C HIS A 334 10.02 6.41 -16.13
N GLU A 335 11.31 6.34 -16.50
CA GLU A 335 11.90 5.15 -17.14
C GLU A 335 11.72 3.88 -16.31
N GLU A 336 11.82 3.97 -14.99
CA GLU A 336 11.72 2.81 -14.08
C GLU A 336 10.36 2.69 -13.40
N MET A 337 9.70 3.82 -13.08
CA MET A 337 8.41 3.80 -12.38
C MET A 337 7.20 3.77 -13.33
N GLY A 338 7.42 3.89 -14.64
CA GLY A 338 6.36 3.86 -15.65
C GLY A 338 5.50 5.12 -15.68
N ASN A 339 4.26 4.97 -16.16
CA ASN A 339 3.33 6.07 -16.40
C ASN A 339 2.53 6.44 -15.14
N VAL A 340 1.96 7.65 -15.15
CA VAL A 340 0.82 7.98 -14.29
C VAL A 340 -0.31 6.97 -14.54
N SER A 341 -1.03 6.59 -13.48
CA SER A 341 -2.29 5.86 -13.60
C SER A 341 -3.41 6.60 -12.87
N VAL A 342 -4.60 6.62 -13.47
CA VAL A 342 -5.79 7.31 -12.96
C VAL A 342 -6.94 6.32 -12.87
N ASN A 343 -7.51 6.18 -11.69
CA ASN A 343 -8.73 5.42 -11.45
C ASN A 343 -9.82 6.35 -10.90
N THR A 344 -10.98 6.42 -11.54
CA THR A 344 -12.17 7.02 -10.95
C THR A 344 -12.92 5.91 -10.22
N GLY A 345 -12.63 5.78 -8.92
CA GLY A 345 -13.09 4.67 -8.09
C GLY A 345 -14.47 4.87 -7.49
N MET A 346 -14.96 6.10 -7.48
CA MET A 346 -16.32 6.46 -7.01
C MET A 346 -16.94 7.49 -7.96
N ILE A 347 -18.18 7.26 -8.35
CA ILE A 347 -18.95 8.18 -9.18
C ILE A 347 -20.35 8.25 -8.62
N ASN A 348 -20.73 9.40 -8.09
CA ASN A 348 -22.04 9.61 -7.50
C ASN A 348 -22.66 10.89 -8.05
N TYR A 349 -23.96 10.87 -8.24
CA TYR A 349 -24.76 12.03 -8.59
C TYR A 349 -26.15 11.92 -7.97
N THR A 350 -26.64 13.02 -7.42
CA THR A 350 -28.05 13.21 -7.10
C THR A 350 -28.53 14.53 -7.67
N GLU A 351 -29.82 14.65 -7.95
CA GLU A 351 -30.40 15.92 -8.43
C GLU A 351 -30.28 17.07 -7.40
N VAL A 352 -30.08 16.74 -6.12
CA VAL A 352 -30.01 17.70 -5.01
C VAL A 352 -28.58 18.13 -4.73
N ASP A 353 -27.65 17.19 -4.67
CA ASP A 353 -26.26 17.43 -4.24
C ASP A 353 -25.30 17.59 -5.42
N GLY A 354 -25.75 17.27 -6.65
CA GLY A 354 -24.89 17.27 -7.82
C GLY A 354 -24.01 16.02 -7.93
N GLY A 355 -22.96 16.13 -8.74
CA GLY A 355 -22.04 15.05 -9.06
C GLY A 355 -20.74 15.09 -8.26
N ILE A 356 -20.23 13.90 -7.94
CA ILE A 356 -18.90 13.70 -7.32
C ILE A 356 -18.17 12.59 -8.08
N PHE A 357 -16.92 12.87 -8.47
CA PHE A 357 -15.97 11.89 -9.00
C PHE A 357 -14.82 11.74 -8.02
N GLY A 358 -14.73 10.58 -7.36
CA GLY A 358 -13.63 10.22 -6.48
C GLY A 358 -12.50 9.60 -7.28
N VAL A 359 -11.38 10.31 -7.38
CA VAL A 359 -10.22 9.96 -8.21
C VAL A 359 -9.09 9.44 -7.34
N ASN A 360 -8.46 8.33 -7.73
CA ASN A 360 -7.17 7.89 -7.24
C ASN A 360 -6.16 8.00 -8.38
N LEU A 361 -5.11 8.77 -8.15
CA LEU A 361 -4.03 9.00 -9.11
C LEU A 361 -2.72 8.49 -8.53
N ARG A 362 -2.00 7.66 -9.29
CA ARG A 362 -0.66 7.19 -8.94
C ARG A 362 0.33 7.81 -9.91
N TYR A 363 1.39 8.43 -9.37
CA TYR A 363 2.31 9.17 -10.21
C TYR A 363 3.77 8.89 -9.86
N PRO A 364 4.66 8.79 -10.87
CA PRO A 364 6.07 8.54 -10.67
C PRO A 364 6.81 9.81 -10.22
N ALA A 365 8.04 9.65 -9.79
CA ALA A 365 8.95 10.76 -9.53
C ALA A 365 9.11 11.64 -10.77
N GLY A 366 9.27 12.96 -10.57
CA GLY A 366 9.44 13.95 -11.62
C GLY A 366 8.16 14.65 -12.07
N LEU A 367 6.97 14.17 -11.70
CA LEU A 367 5.73 14.93 -11.85
C LEU A 367 5.61 15.95 -10.71
N ASP A 368 5.40 17.22 -11.05
CA ASP A 368 4.99 18.25 -10.09
C ASP A 368 3.47 18.18 -9.90
N PHE A 369 3.06 17.35 -8.95
CA PHE A 369 1.63 17.12 -8.66
C PHE A 369 0.96 18.38 -8.13
N ASP A 370 1.65 19.17 -7.29
CA ASP A 370 1.06 20.37 -6.69
C ASP A 370 0.72 21.40 -7.77
N GLN A 371 1.61 21.63 -8.72
CA GLN A 371 1.33 22.50 -9.86
C GLN A 371 0.27 21.90 -10.79
N GLY A 372 0.27 20.58 -10.98
CA GLY A 372 -0.70 19.89 -11.82
C GLY A 372 -2.13 20.01 -11.28
N ILE A 373 -2.32 19.85 -9.97
CA ILE A 373 -3.63 19.96 -9.34
C ILE A 373 -4.16 21.40 -9.34
N GLU A 374 -3.29 22.41 -9.13
CA GLU A 374 -3.65 23.81 -9.25
C GLU A 374 -4.12 24.15 -10.69
N ASN A 375 -3.40 23.71 -11.71
CA ASN A 375 -3.76 23.92 -13.12
C ASN A 375 -5.09 23.23 -13.47
N LEU A 376 -5.31 22.03 -12.97
CA LEU A 376 -6.57 21.30 -13.16
C LEU A 376 -7.72 22.07 -12.52
N GLU A 377 -7.58 22.54 -11.28
CA GLU A 377 -8.60 23.29 -10.57
C GLU A 377 -8.99 24.59 -11.32
N GLU A 378 -8.01 25.34 -11.80
CA GLU A 378 -8.26 26.52 -12.65
C GLU A 378 -9.04 26.15 -13.93
N THR A 379 -8.67 25.05 -14.57
CA THR A 379 -9.29 24.59 -15.83
C THR A 379 -10.73 24.15 -15.65
N ILE A 380 -11.04 23.42 -14.57
CA ILE A 380 -12.40 22.88 -14.35
C ILE A 380 -13.35 23.87 -13.70
N LYS A 381 -12.86 24.92 -13.08
CA LYS A 381 -13.67 25.94 -12.40
C LYS A 381 -14.75 26.55 -13.28
N GLU A 382 -14.43 26.83 -14.55
CA GLU A 382 -15.39 27.38 -15.52
C GLU A 382 -16.49 26.36 -15.93
N THR A 383 -16.28 25.07 -15.64
CA THR A 383 -17.26 24.02 -15.93
C THR A 383 -18.25 23.79 -14.80
N GLY A 384 -18.10 24.51 -13.66
CA GLY A 384 -18.96 24.36 -12.48
C GLY A 384 -18.54 23.21 -11.57
N PHE A 385 -17.26 22.82 -11.61
CA PHE A 385 -16.69 21.81 -10.73
C PHE A 385 -15.50 22.38 -9.95
N THR A 386 -15.22 21.78 -8.79
CA THR A 386 -14.09 22.11 -7.93
C THR A 386 -13.41 20.83 -7.42
N ILE A 387 -12.17 20.97 -6.89
CA ILE A 387 -11.46 19.86 -6.29
C ILE A 387 -11.51 19.99 -4.78
N GLU A 388 -11.81 18.89 -4.10
CA GLU A 388 -11.94 18.82 -2.64
C GLU A 388 -11.26 17.55 -2.10
N ASP A 389 -11.00 17.53 -0.78
CA ASP A 389 -10.52 16.37 -0.03
C ASP A 389 -9.22 15.75 -0.59
N ILE A 390 -8.25 16.57 -0.93
CA ILE A 390 -6.97 16.10 -1.46
C ILE A 390 -6.17 15.42 -0.35
N SER A 391 -5.85 14.15 -0.56
CA SER A 391 -4.88 13.39 0.23
C SER A 391 -3.75 12.96 -0.69
N ASP A 392 -2.52 13.37 -0.39
CA ASP A 392 -1.36 13.10 -1.25
C ASP A 392 -0.17 12.58 -0.45
N GLN A 393 0.36 11.45 -0.90
CA GLN A 393 1.63 10.90 -0.49
C GLN A 393 2.59 11.02 -1.67
N LYS A 394 3.67 11.79 -1.51
CA LYS A 394 4.65 12.02 -2.58
C LYS A 394 5.34 10.72 -3.02
N PRO A 395 5.83 10.62 -4.26
CA PRO A 395 6.64 9.49 -4.71
C PRO A 395 7.89 9.33 -3.85
N HIS A 396 8.30 8.10 -3.66
CA HIS A 396 9.57 7.76 -3.04
C HIS A 396 10.46 7.02 -4.04
N TYR A 397 11.74 7.42 -4.13
CA TYR A 397 12.65 6.84 -5.12
C TYR A 397 14.09 6.89 -4.63
N VAL A 398 14.74 5.74 -4.69
CA VAL A 398 16.19 5.57 -4.48
C VAL A 398 16.76 5.01 -5.79
N ASP A 399 17.86 5.57 -6.29
CA ASP A 399 18.50 5.10 -7.53
C ASP A 399 18.86 3.60 -7.41
N LYS A 400 18.53 2.79 -8.42
CA LYS A 400 18.84 1.35 -8.43
C LYS A 400 20.33 1.04 -8.32
N ASN A 401 21.20 1.99 -8.67
CA ASN A 401 22.65 1.89 -8.53
C ASN A 401 23.16 2.41 -7.17
N ASP A 402 22.26 2.84 -6.29
CA ASP A 402 22.65 3.23 -4.93
C ASP A 402 23.34 2.07 -4.22
N PRO A 403 24.48 2.32 -3.51
CA PRO A 403 25.18 1.27 -2.78
C PRO A 403 24.31 0.48 -1.78
N LEU A 404 23.24 1.09 -1.25
CA LEU A 404 22.27 0.39 -0.43
C LEU A 404 21.55 -0.68 -1.25
N VAL A 405 20.91 -0.29 -2.37
CA VAL A 405 20.14 -1.18 -3.26
C VAL A 405 21.03 -2.34 -3.72
N LEU A 406 22.24 -2.04 -4.20
CA LEU A 406 23.17 -3.06 -4.71
C LEU A 406 23.56 -4.08 -3.65
N LYS A 407 23.83 -3.66 -2.40
CA LYS A 407 24.21 -4.58 -1.30
C LYS A 407 23.06 -5.47 -0.85
N LEU A 408 21.83 -4.92 -0.79
CA LEU A 408 20.64 -5.68 -0.45
C LEU A 408 20.36 -6.71 -1.54
N LEU A 409 20.42 -6.29 -2.80
CA LEU A 409 20.20 -7.15 -3.96
C LEU A 409 21.24 -8.30 -4.01
N GLU A 410 22.54 -7.99 -3.80
CA GLU A 410 23.60 -9.00 -3.74
C GLU A 410 23.31 -10.03 -2.64
N SER A 411 22.85 -9.58 -1.47
CA SER A 411 22.53 -10.47 -0.35
C SER A 411 21.36 -11.40 -0.67
N TYR A 412 20.32 -10.89 -1.34
CA TYR A 412 19.20 -11.70 -1.82
C TYR A 412 19.64 -12.73 -2.86
N GLN A 413 20.32 -12.29 -3.92
CA GLN A 413 20.80 -13.16 -5.02
C GLN A 413 21.72 -14.26 -4.52
N LYS A 414 22.61 -13.96 -3.56
CA LYS A 414 23.52 -14.95 -2.95
C LYS A 414 22.77 -16.09 -2.26
N HIS A 415 21.68 -15.80 -1.57
CA HIS A 415 20.94 -16.79 -0.79
C HIS A 415 19.89 -17.55 -1.56
N THR A 416 19.33 -16.95 -2.60
CA THR A 416 18.26 -17.54 -3.43
C THR A 416 18.77 -18.14 -4.72
N GLY A 417 19.84 -17.59 -5.29
CA GLY A 417 20.28 -17.90 -6.65
C GLY A 417 19.37 -17.28 -7.73
N ASP A 418 18.41 -16.46 -7.34
CA ASP A 418 17.55 -15.69 -8.24
C ASP A 418 18.29 -14.40 -8.65
N ASP A 419 18.40 -14.16 -9.96
CA ASP A 419 19.09 -13.02 -10.55
C ASP A 419 18.16 -11.82 -10.86
N SER A 420 16.94 -11.82 -10.32
CA SER A 420 15.99 -10.72 -10.45
C SER A 420 16.62 -9.39 -10.01
N GLU A 421 16.27 -8.33 -10.72
CA GLU A 421 16.73 -6.96 -10.44
C GLU A 421 15.82 -6.26 -9.43
N ALA A 422 16.32 -5.17 -8.84
CA ALA A 422 15.49 -4.26 -8.06
C ALA A 422 14.40 -3.63 -8.94
N PHE A 423 13.22 -3.38 -8.38
CA PHE A 423 12.05 -2.93 -9.12
C PHE A 423 11.28 -1.83 -8.41
N THR A 424 10.27 -1.28 -9.08
CA THR A 424 9.40 -0.23 -8.54
C THR A 424 7.95 -0.69 -8.52
N ILE A 425 7.14 -0.11 -7.65
CA ILE A 425 5.72 -0.45 -7.49
C ILE A 425 4.81 0.77 -7.60
N GLY A 426 3.55 0.51 -7.93
CA GLY A 426 2.50 1.53 -7.93
C GLY A 426 1.87 1.76 -6.55
N GLY A 427 2.23 0.95 -5.57
CA GLY A 427 1.81 1.05 -4.16
C GLY A 427 2.79 1.84 -3.31
N GLY A 428 2.59 1.81 -1.99
CA GLY A 428 3.50 2.35 -1.01
C GLY A 428 3.74 1.35 0.10
N THR A 429 4.91 1.42 0.69
CA THR A 429 5.32 0.63 1.87
C THR A 429 5.86 1.57 2.95
N TYR A 430 6.10 1.03 4.12
CA TYR A 430 6.70 1.76 5.23
C TYR A 430 8.08 2.35 4.90
N ALA A 431 8.79 1.82 3.90
CA ALA A 431 10.11 2.28 3.46
C ALA A 431 10.14 3.76 3.07
N ARG A 432 9.02 4.31 2.55
CA ARG A 432 8.91 5.72 2.12
C ARG A 432 9.02 6.74 3.25
N THR A 433 8.87 6.32 4.50
CA THR A 433 9.07 7.20 5.66
C THR A 433 10.54 7.49 5.94
N LEU A 434 11.44 6.66 5.41
CA LEU A 434 12.89 6.89 5.47
C LEU A 434 13.32 7.70 4.24
N GLU A 435 14.03 8.81 4.42
CA GLU A 435 14.49 9.65 3.30
C GLU A 435 15.31 8.86 2.26
N ARG A 436 16.12 7.90 2.70
CA ARG A 436 16.86 6.95 1.86
C ARG A 436 16.56 5.54 2.30
N GLY A 437 15.30 5.14 2.10
CA GLY A 437 14.77 3.82 2.44
C GLY A 437 14.34 3.03 1.23
N VAL A 438 14.37 1.71 1.34
CA VAL A 438 13.85 0.79 0.33
C VAL A 438 13.06 -0.31 1.01
N ALA A 439 12.10 -0.92 0.32
CA ALA A 439 11.47 -2.13 0.85
C ALA A 439 12.27 -3.36 0.43
N PHE A 440 12.41 -4.32 1.35
CA PHE A 440 13.30 -5.47 1.17
C PHE A 440 12.74 -6.70 1.87
N GLY A 441 11.92 -7.46 1.16
CA GLY A 441 11.28 -8.70 1.64
C GLY A 441 10.09 -8.41 2.60
N ALA A 442 9.46 -9.46 3.22
CA ALA A 442 9.96 -10.85 3.22
C ALA A 442 9.28 -11.79 2.22
N MET A 443 8.37 -11.34 1.35
CA MET A 443 7.71 -12.21 0.39
C MET A 443 8.64 -12.58 -0.77
N PHE A 444 8.73 -13.88 -1.07
CA PHE A 444 9.40 -14.40 -2.26
C PHE A 444 8.42 -14.50 -3.44
N SER A 445 8.93 -14.65 -4.65
CA SER A 445 8.12 -14.69 -5.89
C SER A 445 7.12 -15.86 -5.93
N ASP A 446 7.38 -16.95 -5.22
CA ASP A 446 6.57 -18.15 -5.12
C ASP A 446 5.78 -18.25 -3.79
N THR A 447 5.94 -17.29 -2.89
CA THR A 447 5.14 -17.21 -1.66
C THR A 447 3.67 -16.98 -1.97
N VAL A 448 2.82 -17.79 -1.37
CA VAL A 448 1.36 -17.56 -1.45
C VAL A 448 1.00 -16.36 -0.59
N ASP A 449 0.55 -15.29 -1.23
CA ASP A 449 0.05 -14.11 -0.54
C ASP A 449 -1.25 -14.43 0.19
N THR A 450 -1.21 -14.36 1.52
CA THR A 450 -2.35 -14.52 2.42
C THR A 450 -2.54 -13.31 3.35
N MET A 451 -1.79 -12.21 3.10
CA MET A 451 -1.92 -10.95 3.84
C MET A 451 -3.36 -10.44 3.74
N HIS A 452 -3.87 -9.89 4.83
CA HIS A 452 -5.24 -9.37 4.97
C HIS A 452 -6.36 -10.42 4.73
N GLN A 453 -6.01 -11.69 4.55
CA GLN A 453 -6.97 -12.78 4.35
C GLN A 453 -7.15 -13.60 5.63
N LYS A 454 -8.20 -14.43 5.67
CA LYS A 454 -8.35 -15.47 6.71
C LYS A 454 -7.28 -16.53 6.55
N ASP A 455 -6.91 -17.17 7.65
CA ASP A 455 -5.88 -18.20 7.68
C ASP A 455 -4.54 -17.72 7.09
N GLU A 456 -4.17 -16.48 7.41
CA GLU A 456 -2.86 -15.92 7.08
C GLU A 456 -1.76 -16.83 7.62
N ARG A 457 -0.78 -17.17 6.79
CA ARG A 457 0.24 -18.16 7.12
C ARG A 457 1.58 -17.85 6.50
N MET A 458 2.64 -18.27 7.17
CA MET A 458 4.03 -18.12 6.71
C MET A 458 4.77 -19.45 6.85
N ASN A 459 5.49 -19.83 5.81
CA ASN A 459 6.34 -21.01 5.82
C ASN A 459 7.60 -20.76 6.67
N ILE A 460 7.97 -21.72 7.51
CA ILE A 460 9.14 -21.59 8.39
C ILE A 460 10.47 -21.50 7.59
N ASP A 461 10.59 -22.22 6.50
CA ASP A 461 11.83 -22.18 5.70
C ASP A 461 11.97 -20.83 5.01
N GLU A 462 10.87 -20.21 4.56
CA GLU A 462 10.86 -18.84 4.03
C GLU A 462 11.23 -17.81 5.10
N LEU A 463 10.66 -17.93 6.31
CA LEU A 463 11.00 -17.07 7.46
C LEU A 463 12.50 -17.15 7.79
N LEU A 464 13.06 -18.35 7.85
CA LEU A 464 14.50 -18.56 8.13
C LEU A 464 15.37 -18.06 6.97
N LEU A 465 14.93 -18.24 5.72
CA LEU A 465 15.63 -17.73 4.55
C LEU A 465 15.63 -16.19 4.53
N ALA A 466 14.49 -15.56 4.81
CA ALA A 466 14.41 -14.10 4.94
C ALA A 466 15.33 -13.59 6.06
N THR A 467 15.35 -14.27 7.22
CA THR A 467 16.27 -13.94 8.33
C THR A 467 17.72 -14.02 7.89
N ALA A 468 18.11 -15.04 7.11
CA ALA A 468 19.47 -15.21 6.60
C ALA A 468 19.84 -14.13 5.59
N ILE A 469 18.91 -13.73 4.73
CA ILE A 469 19.10 -12.62 3.78
C ILE A 469 19.29 -11.29 4.53
N TYR A 470 18.46 -11.00 5.52
CA TYR A 470 18.60 -9.80 6.36
C TYR A 470 19.92 -9.79 7.14
N LEU A 471 20.32 -10.94 7.68
CA LEU A 471 21.59 -11.08 8.40
C LEU A 471 22.77 -10.79 7.47
N GLU A 472 22.81 -11.35 6.27
CA GLU A 472 23.84 -11.07 5.27
C GLU A 472 23.83 -9.59 4.84
N ALA A 473 22.67 -9.03 4.58
CA ALA A 473 22.51 -7.63 4.17
C ALA A 473 23.03 -6.66 5.25
N LEU A 474 22.65 -6.89 6.51
CA LEU A 474 23.10 -6.10 7.66
C LEU A 474 24.61 -6.29 7.93
N TYR A 475 25.12 -7.51 7.78
CA TYR A 475 26.55 -7.78 7.85
C TYR A 475 27.34 -6.99 6.79
N ASN A 476 26.87 -7.01 5.54
CA ASN A 476 27.51 -6.30 4.42
C ASN A 476 27.42 -4.78 4.51
N THR A 477 26.44 -4.27 5.26
CA THR A 477 26.15 -2.83 5.33
C THR A 477 26.62 -2.21 6.64
N CYS A 478 26.46 -2.90 7.76
CA CYS A 478 26.55 -2.31 9.09
C CYS A 478 27.66 -2.91 9.98
N VAL A 479 28.42 -3.89 9.49
CA VAL A 479 29.47 -4.56 10.28
C VAL A 479 30.85 -4.22 9.77
N VAL A 480 31.83 -4.08 10.72
CA VAL A 480 33.25 -3.94 10.39
C VAL A 480 33.73 -5.26 9.81
N LYS A 481 34.18 -5.24 8.57
CA LYS A 481 34.79 -6.42 7.96
C LYS A 481 36.17 -6.64 8.53
N PRO A 482 36.58 -7.91 8.79
CA PRO A 482 37.91 -8.24 9.34
C PRO A 482 39.06 -7.82 8.43
#